data_1ccf924f43670660f58cc9e6114e90f7
#
_entry.id   1ccf924f43670660f58cc9e6114e90f7
#
_cell.length_a   1.000
_cell.length_b   1.000
_cell.length_c   1.000
_cell.angle_alpha   90.00
_cell.angle_beta   90.00
_cell.angle_gamma   90.00
#
_symmetry.space_group_name_H-M   'P 1'
#
loop_
_entity.id
_entity.type
_entity.pdbx_description
1 polymer ?
#
loop_
_entity_poly.entity_id
_entity_poly.type
_entity_poly.pdbx_seq_one_letter_code
_entity_poly.pdbx_strand_id
1 'polypeptide(L)'
;MEDLGIISLSLTLMQFLSFLQLGLFNGGFRLLCYENSEEKNNVNNLVYSYIVVISGIVFILYFISYLTGIDLVLSKNILIVSLIGGLIMLLNNWLMNSLIALGKLLTINILNLISVFISLLFLPSVFYCGINAALFVTIIQPIIFAAIVIIKVPELRFSAFNFNINLVKKILSVGFIPFLSGIFFMINLQVERWSIAKILGTEALGNFYLVSLFNTLSLLIPNSINNIFFPKIIKSYNDKDIPLFKKIIKNNTIAFFTYNVLLVLGTSTLFENIVVLIFPNHIKNICYVYYYLPGIVMNSMTYVFTQILNASLKLNLILCIDLLTTISFVVTIGIIYHYNHFSLESICIVRSILYSIVFFVYFFYIILRWKSIIK
;
A
#
# COMPACT_ATOMS: atom_id res chain seq x y z
N MET A 1 -16.28 -2.08 -23.40
CA MET A 1 -14.84 -2.30 -23.21
C MET A 1 -14.08 -0.99 -23.09
N GLU A 2 -14.33 -0.01 -23.95
CA GLU A 2 -13.67 1.31 -23.93
C GLU A 2 -13.88 2.05 -22.60
N ASP A 3 -15.10 2.06 -22.09
CA ASP A 3 -15.47 2.69 -20.81
C ASP A 3 -14.68 2.15 -19.62
N LEU A 4 -14.45 0.83 -19.59
CA LEU A 4 -13.61 0.20 -18.56
C LEU A 4 -12.13 0.60 -18.68
N GLY A 5 -11.66 0.81 -19.91
CA GLY A 5 -10.31 1.33 -20.17
C GLY A 5 -10.15 2.75 -19.62
N ILE A 6 -11.11 3.62 -19.87
CA ILE A 6 -11.11 5.00 -19.36
C ILE A 6 -11.16 5.04 -17.84
N ILE A 7 -12.01 4.23 -17.21
CA ILE A 7 -12.08 4.13 -15.74
C ILE A 7 -10.73 3.64 -15.19
N SER A 8 -10.13 2.62 -15.80
CA SER A 8 -8.84 2.09 -15.38
C SER A 8 -7.72 3.15 -15.46
N LEU A 9 -7.65 3.92 -16.55
CA LEU A 9 -6.69 5.02 -16.69
C LEU A 9 -6.92 6.11 -15.63
N SER A 10 -8.17 6.47 -15.38
CA SER A 10 -8.54 7.46 -14.36
C SER A 10 -8.11 7.02 -12.97
N LEU A 11 -8.37 5.77 -12.59
CA LEU A 11 -7.95 5.18 -11.32
C LEU A 11 -6.43 5.12 -11.21
N THR A 12 -5.73 4.82 -12.31
CA THR A 12 -4.27 4.84 -12.35
C THR A 12 -3.73 6.24 -12.07
N LEU A 13 -4.31 7.27 -12.71
CA LEU A 13 -3.94 8.66 -12.46
C LEU A 13 -4.19 9.06 -11.00
N MET A 14 -5.33 8.70 -10.43
CA MET A 14 -5.64 8.95 -9.01
C MET A 14 -4.60 8.28 -8.09
N GLN A 15 -4.21 7.04 -8.39
CA GLN A 15 -3.16 6.35 -7.65
C GLN A 15 -1.79 7.04 -7.77
N PHE A 16 -1.41 7.50 -8.97
CA PHE A 16 -0.17 8.26 -9.15
C PHE A 16 -0.13 9.52 -8.30
N LEU A 17 -1.22 10.27 -8.24
CA LEU A 17 -1.29 11.47 -7.39
C LEU A 17 -1.13 11.14 -5.90
N SER A 18 -1.58 9.96 -5.45
CA SER A 18 -1.39 9.53 -4.07
C SER A 18 0.08 9.30 -3.69
N PHE A 19 0.96 9.07 -4.69
CA PHE A 19 2.42 8.99 -4.47
C PHE A 19 3.10 10.35 -4.30
N LEU A 20 2.43 11.48 -4.56
CA LEU A 20 2.99 12.81 -4.34
C LEU A 20 3.24 13.13 -2.85
N GLN A 21 3.03 12.16 -1.95
CA GLN A 21 3.40 12.26 -0.53
C GLN A 21 4.90 12.45 -0.27
N LEU A 22 5.79 12.08 -1.20
CA LEU A 22 7.25 12.24 -1.19
C LEU A 22 7.93 11.87 0.15
N GLY A 23 7.37 10.89 0.89
CA GLY A 23 7.87 10.44 2.18
C GLY A 23 7.39 11.24 3.41
N LEU A 24 6.68 12.35 3.22
CA LEU A 24 6.16 13.14 4.34
C LEU A 24 5.14 12.34 5.17
N PHE A 25 4.33 11.48 4.56
CA PHE A 25 3.36 10.68 5.29
C PHE A 25 4.04 9.58 6.11
N ASN A 26 5.07 8.94 5.57
CA ASN A 26 5.81 7.89 6.29
C ASN A 26 6.56 8.45 7.50
N GLY A 27 7.23 9.60 7.32
CA GLY A 27 7.92 10.27 8.42
C GLY A 27 6.95 10.89 9.42
N GLY A 28 5.89 11.55 8.95
CA GLY A 28 4.84 12.10 9.77
C GLY A 28 4.14 11.04 10.63
N PHE A 29 3.75 9.91 10.02
CA PHE A 29 3.22 8.75 10.73
C PHE A 29 4.11 8.34 11.91
N ARG A 30 5.42 8.21 11.66
CA ARG A 30 6.37 7.83 12.69
C ARG A 30 6.40 8.82 13.84
N LEU A 31 6.46 10.12 13.55
CA LEU A 31 6.48 11.15 14.60
C LEU A 31 5.15 11.16 15.39
N LEU A 32 4.02 10.98 14.72
CA LEU A 32 2.71 10.88 15.41
C LEU A 32 2.63 9.70 16.40
N CYS A 33 3.44 8.65 16.23
CA CYS A 33 3.42 7.49 17.14
C CYS A 33 3.96 7.82 18.55
N TYR A 34 4.89 8.78 18.69
CA TYR A 34 5.61 9.00 19.95
C TYR A 34 5.77 10.45 20.40
N GLU A 35 5.57 11.44 19.54
CA GLU A 35 5.75 12.85 19.90
C GLU A 35 4.66 13.36 20.85
N ASN A 36 4.93 14.50 21.48
CA ASN A 36 4.00 15.20 22.36
C ASN A 36 2.80 15.79 21.57
N SER A 37 1.72 16.14 22.24
CA SER A 37 0.50 16.66 21.61
C SER A 37 0.74 17.90 20.75
N GLU A 38 1.60 18.83 21.20
CA GLU A 38 1.95 20.03 20.45
C GLU A 38 2.74 19.71 19.18
N GLU A 39 3.74 18.84 19.27
CA GLU A 39 4.52 18.41 18.11
C GLU A 39 3.67 17.62 17.11
N LYS A 40 2.72 16.79 17.57
CA LYS A 40 1.73 16.12 16.72
C LYS A 40 0.90 17.10 15.91
N ASN A 41 0.42 18.17 16.52
CA ASN A 41 -0.31 19.22 15.84
C ASN A 41 0.55 19.92 14.78
N ASN A 42 1.82 20.20 15.10
CA ASN A 42 2.76 20.80 14.17
C ASN A 42 3.03 19.90 12.96
N VAL A 43 3.22 18.60 13.17
CA VAL A 43 3.38 17.60 12.10
C VAL A 43 2.13 17.54 11.23
N ASN A 44 0.95 17.49 11.85
CA ASN A 44 -0.32 17.44 11.15
C ASN A 44 -0.52 18.67 10.26
N ASN A 45 -0.31 19.88 10.83
CA ASN A 45 -0.44 21.14 10.11
C ASN A 45 0.56 21.27 8.95
N LEU A 46 1.79 20.78 9.12
CA LEU A 46 2.80 20.78 8.06
C LEU A 46 2.36 19.88 6.89
N VAL A 47 1.89 18.67 7.17
CA VAL A 47 1.45 17.75 6.12
C VAL A 47 0.21 18.30 5.40
N TYR A 48 -0.73 18.90 6.10
CA TYR A 48 -1.86 19.58 5.45
C TYR A 48 -1.40 20.76 4.58
N SER A 49 -0.47 21.57 5.07
CA SER A 49 0.10 22.68 4.29
C SER A 49 0.75 22.17 3.01
N TYR A 50 1.47 21.06 3.09
CA TYR A 50 2.04 20.38 1.93
C TYR A 50 0.96 19.90 0.96
N ILE A 51 -0.09 19.24 1.44
CA ILE A 51 -1.20 18.77 0.58
C ILE A 51 -1.85 19.94 -0.15
N VAL A 52 -2.08 21.05 0.52
CA VAL A 52 -2.65 22.26 -0.10
C VAL A 52 -1.72 22.81 -1.19
N VAL A 53 -0.42 22.92 -0.92
CA VAL A 53 0.57 23.40 -1.92
C VAL A 53 0.65 22.47 -3.13
N ILE A 54 0.76 21.15 -2.91
CA ILE A 54 0.84 20.21 -4.02
C ILE A 54 -0.44 20.18 -4.84
N SER A 55 -1.59 20.34 -4.19
CA SER A 55 -2.89 20.49 -4.86
C SER A 55 -2.91 21.71 -5.77
N GLY A 56 -2.42 22.86 -5.27
CA GLY A 56 -2.26 24.08 -6.07
C GLY A 56 -1.36 23.87 -7.29
N ILE A 57 -0.20 23.22 -7.10
CA ILE A 57 0.73 22.92 -8.20
C ILE A 57 0.06 22.01 -9.26
N VAL A 58 -0.64 20.97 -8.84
CA VAL A 58 -1.35 20.06 -9.76
C VAL A 58 -2.40 20.81 -10.57
N PHE A 59 -3.19 21.69 -9.94
CA PHE A 59 -4.17 22.51 -10.65
C PHE A 59 -3.52 23.55 -11.60
N ILE A 60 -2.40 24.14 -11.23
CA ILE A 60 -1.65 25.05 -12.09
C ILE A 60 -1.12 24.30 -13.33
N LEU A 61 -0.54 23.12 -13.13
CA LEU A 61 -0.05 22.30 -14.25
C LEU A 61 -1.21 21.86 -15.18
N TYR A 62 -2.36 21.50 -14.61
CA TYR A 62 -3.55 21.20 -15.39
C TYR A 62 -4.00 22.44 -16.21
N PHE A 63 -4.03 23.62 -15.59
CA PHE A 63 -4.45 24.86 -16.26
C PHE A 63 -3.47 25.23 -17.40
N ILE A 64 -2.18 25.07 -17.19
CA ILE A 64 -1.16 25.27 -18.24
C ILE A 64 -1.38 24.28 -19.40
N SER A 65 -1.58 23.00 -19.11
CA SER A 65 -1.87 21.97 -20.11
C SER A 65 -3.15 22.29 -20.89
N TYR A 66 -4.18 22.81 -20.21
CA TYR A 66 -5.41 23.26 -20.86
C TYR A 66 -5.19 24.43 -21.83
N LEU A 67 -4.37 25.42 -21.46
CA LEU A 67 -4.05 26.60 -22.28
C LEU A 67 -3.15 26.24 -23.48
N THR A 68 -2.22 25.31 -23.31
CA THR A 68 -1.30 24.89 -24.38
C THR A 68 -1.95 23.96 -25.41
N GLY A 69 -3.19 23.51 -25.18
CA GLY A 69 -3.91 22.64 -26.11
C GLY A 69 -3.30 21.25 -26.27
N ILE A 70 -2.52 20.79 -25.28
CA ILE A 70 -1.96 19.43 -25.31
C ILE A 70 -3.12 18.43 -25.22
N ASP A 71 -3.27 17.61 -26.26
CA ASP A 71 -4.25 16.54 -26.28
C ASP A 71 -3.81 15.41 -25.34
N LEU A 72 -4.52 15.25 -24.26
CA LEU A 72 -4.33 14.17 -23.31
C LEU A 72 -5.26 13.00 -23.65
N VAL A 73 -4.85 11.78 -23.35
CA VAL A 73 -5.59 10.54 -23.63
C VAL A 73 -6.98 10.55 -23.01
N LEU A 74 -7.16 11.25 -21.87
CA LEU A 74 -8.44 11.39 -21.19
C LEU A 74 -9.13 12.69 -21.61
N SER A 75 -10.46 12.65 -21.75
CA SER A 75 -11.26 13.87 -21.97
C SER A 75 -11.06 14.84 -20.80
N LYS A 76 -11.16 16.15 -21.09
CA LYS A 76 -10.92 17.22 -20.10
C LYS A 76 -11.76 17.07 -18.82
N ASN A 77 -13.00 16.65 -18.95
CA ASN A 77 -13.90 16.44 -17.80
C ASN A 77 -13.46 15.23 -16.94
N ILE A 78 -13.09 14.12 -17.56
CA ILE A 78 -12.62 12.93 -16.86
C ILE A 78 -11.29 13.21 -16.18
N LEU A 79 -10.40 13.97 -16.85
CA LEU A 79 -9.10 14.34 -16.29
C LEU A 79 -9.25 15.18 -15.01
N ILE A 80 -10.11 16.23 -15.02
CA ILE A 80 -10.31 17.08 -13.84
C ILE A 80 -10.92 16.28 -12.66
N VAL A 81 -11.87 15.39 -12.94
CA VAL A 81 -12.45 14.50 -11.94
C VAL A 81 -11.38 13.56 -11.36
N SER A 82 -10.51 13.01 -12.21
CA SER A 82 -9.41 12.14 -11.78
C SER A 82 -8.37 12.89 -10.93
N LEU A 83 -8.05 14.15 -11.29
CA LEU A 83 -7.14 14.98 -10.49
C LEU A 83 -7.71 15.28 -9.10
N ILE A 84 -8.97 15.72 -9.04
CA ILE A 84 -9.67 15.96 -7.77
C ILE A 84 -9.70 14.67 -6.93
N GLY A 85 -10.09 13.55 -7.54
CA GLY A 85 -10.14 12.25 -6.87
C GLY A 85 -8.80 11.83 -6.29
N GLY A 86 -7.71 11.99 -7.04
CA GLY A 86 -6.36 11.66 -6.59
C GLY A 86 -5.87 12.53 -5.43
N LEU A 87 -6.18 13.83 -5.44
CA LEU A 87 -5.87 14.74 -4.33
C LEU A 87 -6.67 14.42 -3.06
N ILE A 88 -7.93 14.04 -3.22
CA ILE A 88 -8.76 13.57 -2.10
C ILE A 88 -8.24 12.25 -1.55
N MET A 89 -7.80 11.32 -2.40
CA MET A 89 -7.15 10.09 -1.98
C MET A 89 -5.84 10.36 -1.24
N LEU A 90 -5.05 11.35 -1.67
CA LEU A 90 -3.85 11.79 -0.96
C LEU A 90 -4.19 12.26 0.46
N LEU A 91 -5.18 13.13 0.61
CA LEU A 91 -5.67 13.57 1.92
C LEU A 91 -6.16 12.40 2.78
N ASN A 92 -6.96 11.53 2.19
CA ASN A 92 -7.51 10.35 2.86
C ASN A 92 -6.40 9.42 3.38
N ASN A 93 -5.35 9.19 2.60
CA ASN A 93 -4.19 8.41 3.00
C ASN A 93 -3.50 9.02 4.23
N TRP A 94 -3.37 10.36 4.30
CA TRP A 94 -2.83 11.03 5.47
C TRP A 94 -3.70 10.82 6.70
N LEU A 95 -5.01 11.03 6.57
CA LEU A 95 -5.97 10.85 7.68
C LEU A 95 -5.96 9.42 8.21
N MET A 96 -5.96 8.43 7.34
CA MET A 96 -5.87 7.02 7.73
C MET A 96 -4.58 6.72 8.48
N ASN A 97 -3.43 7.13 7.94
CA ASN A 97 -2.13 6.95 8.59
C ASN A 97 -2.10 7.63 9.97
N SER A 98 -2.63 8.83 10.07
CA SER A 98 -2.68 9.56 11.33
C SER A 98 -3.56 8.86 12.38
N LEU A 99 -4.72 8.36 12.00
CA LEU A 99 -5.59 7.59 12.89
C LEU A 99 -4.94 6.28 13.34
N ILE A 100 -4.20 5.59 12.46
CA ILE A 100 -3.42 4.40 12.81
C ILE A 100 -2.33 4.75 13.82
N ALA A 101 -1.57 5.82 13.58
CA ALA A 101 -0.51 6.29 14.49
C ALA A 101 -1.05 6.65 15.88
N LEU A 102 -2.25 7.23 15.94
CA LEU A 102 -2.95 7.57 17.18
C LEU A 102 -3.63 6.36 17.84
N GLY A 103 -3.56 5.17 17.23
CA GLY A 103 -4.18 3.95 17.75
C GLY A 103 -5.70 3.90 17.64
N LYS A 104 -6.33 4.79 16.85
CA LYS A 104 -7.79 4.91 16.68
C LYS A 104 -8.34 3.95 15.61
N LEU A 105 -7.93 2.68 15.61
CA LEU A 105 -8.28 1.68 14.59
C LEU A 105 -9.79 1.39 14.49
N LEU A 106 -10.47 1.32 15.65
CA LEU A 106 -11.91 1.12 15.66
C LEU A 106 -12.64 2.27 14.94
N THR A 107 -12.17 3.50 15.17
CA THR A 107 -12.70 4.69 14.50
C THR A 107 -12.52 4.59 12.98
N ILE A 108 -11.35 4.17 12.50
CA ILE A 108 -11.10 3.95 11.05
C ILE A 108 -12.12 2.96 10.49
N ASN A 109 -12.26 1.80 11.11
CA ASN A 109 -13.12 0.74 10.60
C ASN A 109 -14.59 1.16 10.54
N ILE A 110 -15.10 1.80 11.59
CA ILE A 110 -16.48 2.32 11.63
C ILE A 110 -16.69 3.39 10.57
N LEU A 111 -15.78 4.37 10.46
CA LEU A 111 -15.92 5.45 9.51
C LEU A 111 -15.77 4.98 8.06
N ASN A 112 -14.89 4.01 7.80
CA ASN A 112 -14.80 3.37 6.48
C ASN A 112 -16.09 2.63 6.13
N LEU A 113 -16.66 1.85 7.04
CA LEU A 113 -17.93 1.17 6.80
C LEU A 113 -19.04 2.17 6.48
N ILE A 114 -19.18 3.22 7.27
CA ILE A 114 -20.19 4.28 7.03
C ILE A 114 -19.99 4.90 5.65
N SER A 115 -18.75 5.26 5.30
CA SER A 115 -18.45 5.90 4.00
C SER A 115 -18.73 4.97 2.82
N VAL A 116 -18.41 3.66 2.96
CA VAL A 116 -18.72 2.66 1.93
C VAL A 116 -20.23 2.50 1.78
N PHE A 117 -20.98 2.35 2.87
CA PHE A 117 -22.45 2.23 2.80
C PHE A 117 -23.11 3.44 2.15
N ILE A 118 -22.64 4.65 2.49
CA ILE A 118 -23.16 5.86 1.86
C ILE A 118 -22.79 5.89 0.37
N SER A 119 -21.57 5.54 -0.01
CA SER A 119 -21.16 5.52 -1.42
C SER A 119 -21.94 4.50 -2.26
N LEU A 120 -22.32 3.36 -1.69
CA LEU A 120 -23.14 2.35 -2.35
C LEU A 120 -24.53 2.87 -2.71
N LEU A 121 -25.08 3.83 -1.95
CA LEU A 121 -26.36 4.46 -2.28
C LEU A 121 -26.33 5.22 -3.61
N PHE A 122 -25.15 5.64 -4.05
CA PHE A 122 -24.94 6.32 -5.34
C PHE A 122 -24.67 5.36 -6.49
N LEU A 123 -24.48 4.06 -6.23
CA LEU A 123 -24.22 3.07 -7.27
C LEU A 123 -25.29 3.01 -8.38
N PRO A 124 -26.60 3.14 -8.08
CA PRO A 124 -27.63 3.16 -9.12
C PRO A 124 -27.47 4.30 -10.13
N SER A 125 -26.81 5.42 -9.77
CA SER A 125 -26.58 6.52 -10.71
C SER A 125 -25.70 6.13 -11.91
N VAL A 126 -24.90 5.06 -11.78
CA VAL A 126 -24.06 4.55 -12.86
C VAL A 126 -24.90 4.08 -14.05
N PHE A 127 -26.10 3.53 -13.82
CA PHE A 127 -27.02 3.12 -14.89
C PHE A 127 -27.54 4.31 -15.73
N TYR A 128 -27.63 5.51 -15.12
CA TYR A 128 -28.15 6.70 -15.77
C TYR A 128 -27.08 7.62 -16.36
N CYS A 129 -25.94 7.74 -15.68
CA CYS A 129 -24.88 8.70 -16.01
C CYS A 129 -23.57 8.06 -16.49
N GLY A 130 -23.51 6.72 -16.62
CA GLY A 130 -22.36 5.99 -17.17
C GLY A 130 -21.04 6.25 -16.44
N ILE A 131 -19.96 6.49 -17.19
CA ILE A 131 -18.58 6.64 -16.68
C ILE A 131 -18.45 7.74 -15.62
N ASN A 132 -19.07 8.88 -15.83
CA ASN A 132 -18.96 10.01 -14.91
C ASN A 132 -19.48 9.66 -13.52
N ALA A 133 -20.60 8.92 -13.46
CA ALA A 133 -21.14 8.45 -12.18
C ALA A 133 -20.25 7.35 -11.57
N ALA A 134 -19.68 6.46 -12.36
CA ALA A 134 -18.75 5.44 -11.86
C ALA A 134 -17.52 6.09 -11.19
N LEU A 135 -16.92 7.10 -11.82
CA LEU A 135 -15.82 7.87 -11.25
C LEU A 135 -16.25 8.64 -10.00
N PHE A 136 -17.44 9.26 -10.01
CA PHE A 136 -17.99 9.95 -8.86
C PHE A 136 -18.17 9.02 -7.66
N VAL A 137 -18.71 7.81 -7.85
CA VAL A 137 -18.87 6.82 -6.79
C VAL A 137 -17.53 6.41 -6.19
N THR A 138 -16.46 6.30 -6.98
CA THR A 138 -15.12 5.98 -6.46
C THR A 138 -14.51 7.10 -5.62
N ILE A 139 -14.88 8.36 -5.87
CA ILE A 139 -14.35 9.53 -5.17
C ILE A 139 -15.20 9.87 -3.93
N ILE A 140 -16.50 9.60 -3.96
CA ILE A 140 -17.41 10.00 -2.88
C ILE A 140 -17.08 9.30 -1.55
N GLN A 141 -16.65 8.04 -1.58
CA GLN A 141 -16.28 7.29 -0.38
C GLN A 141 -15.10 7.95 0.37
N PRO A 142 -13.94 8.29 -0.26
CA PRO A 142 -12.88 9.00 0.43
C PRO A 142 -13.26 10.44 0.85
N ILE A 143 -14.15 11.12 0.12
CA ILE A 143 -14.67 12.43 0.54
C ILE A 143 -15.44 12.31 1.84
N ILE A 144 -16.38 11.38 1.90
CA ILE A 144 -17.23 11.18 3.09
C ILE A 144 -16.35 10.79 4.28
N PHE A 145 -15.41 9.85 4.08
CA PHE A 145 -14.48 9.46 5.14
C PHE A 145 -13.69 10.65 5.65
N ALA A 146 -13.05 11.43 4.77
CA ALA A 146 -12.28 12.60 5.16
C ALA A 146 -13.14 13.64 5.91
N ALA A 147 -14.33 13.93 5.41
CA ALA A 147 -15.24 14.89 6.05
C ALA A 147 -15.63 14.44 7.46
N ILE A 148 -16.01 13.17 7.64
CA ILE A 148 -16.40 12.67 8.96
C ILE A 148 -15.19 12.62 9.91
N VAL A 149 -13.99 12.26 9.45
CA VAL A 149 -12.78 12.26 10.28
C VAL A 149 -12.46 13.68 10.77
N ILE A 150 -12.47 14.68 9.89
CA ILE A 150 -12.19 16.07 10.24
C ILE A 150 -13.22 16.60 11.26
N ILE A 151 -14.49 16.18 11.15
CA ILE A 151 -15.55 16.59 12.10
C ILE A 151 -15.39 15.88 13.44
N LYS A 152 -15.17 14.54 13.43
CA LYS A 152 -15.19 13.69 14.63
C LYS A 152 -13.89 13.66 15.42
N VAL A 153 -12.74 13.97 14.78
CA VAL A 153 -11.40 13.88 15.37
C VAL A 153 -10.74 15.27 15.40
N PRO A 154 -10.97 16.07 16.44
CA PRO A 154 -10.45 17.45 16.52
C PRO A 154 -8.93 17.54 16.39
N GLU A 155 -8.21 16.53 16.88
CA GLU A 155 -6.74 16.43 16.82
C GLU A 155 -6.17 16.40 15.38
N LEU A 156 -7.00 16.01 14.41
CA LEU A 156 -6.60 15.94 12.99
C LEU A 156 -7.15 17.11 12.16
N ARG A 157 -7.74 18.11 12.79
CA ARG A 157 -8.17 19.31 12.07
C ARG A 157 -6.97 20.16 11.67
N PHE A 158 -7.05 20.70 10.48
CA PHE A 158 -6.12 21.74 10.04
C PHE A 158 -6.36 23.01 10.84
N SER A 159 -5.36 23.52 11.53
CA SER A 159 -5.50 24.72 12.36
C SER A 159 -4.70 25.92 11.84
N ALA A 160 -3.52 25.70 11.27
CA ALA A 160 -2.67 26.77 10.75
C ALA A 160 -1.68 26.25 9.68
N PHE A 161 -1.33 27.09 8.74
CA PHE A 161 -0.23 26.79 7.82
C PHE A 161 1.10 26.70 8.58
N ASN A 162 1.85 25.63 8.31
CA ASN A 162 3.16 25.41 8.91
C ASN A 162 4.16 24.99 7.82
N PHE A 163 5.20 25.80 7.65
CA PHE A 163 6.28 25.57 6.68
C PHE A 163 7.65 25.51 7.37
N ASN A 164 7.69 25.00 8.60
CA ASN A 164 8.94 24.87 9.35
C ASN A 164 9.89 23.88 8.63
N ILE A 165 10.92 24.44 8.00
CA ILE A 165 11.94 23.70 7.24
C ILE A 165 12.66 22.64 8.10
N ASN A 166 12.90 22.94 9.39
CA ASN A 166 13.56 22.00 10.28
C ASN A 166 12.67 20.79 10.54
N LEU A 167 11.36 21.00 10.69
CA LEU A 167 10.38 19.92 10.83
C LEU A 167 10.26 19.10 9.53
N VAL A 168 10.26 19.74 8.36
CA VAL A 168 10.30 19.05 7.06
C VAL A 168 11.53 18.16 6.97
N LYS A 169 12.73 18.68 7.29
CA LYS A 169 13.96 17.88 7.29
C LYS A 169 13.88 16.71 8.27
N LYS A 170 13.35 16.92 9.49
CA LYS A 170 13.13 15.87 10.50
C LYS A 170 12.21 14.76 9.96
N ILE A 171 11.09 15.14 9.33
CA ILE A 171 10.13 14.19 8.74
C ILE A 171 10.77 13.41 7.57
N LEU A 172 11.40 14.11 6.62
CA LEU A 172 11.99 13.48 5.43
C LEU A 172 13.18 12.58 5.77
N SER A 173 13.98 12.91 6.79
CA SER A 173 15.12 12.07 7.21
C SER A 173 14.72 10.65 7.61
N VAL A 174 13.50 10.46 8.09
CA VAL A 174 12.97 9.15 8.51
C VAL A 174 11.90 8.60 7.57
N GLY A 175 11.31 9.44 6.73
CA GLY A 175 10.19 9.06 5.86
C GLY A 175 10.55 8.81 4.41
N PHE A 176 11.65 9.41 3.90
CA PHE A 176 12.00 9.33 2.49
C PHE A 176 12.43 7.91 2.07
N ILE A 177 13.21 7.24 2.91
CA ILE A 177 13.68 5.88 2.62
C ILE A 177 12.52 4.87 2.59
N PRO A 178 11.61 4.80 3.58
CA PRO A 178 10.40 3.96 3.47
C PRO A 178 9.53 4.29 2.25
N PHE A 179 9.49 5.54 1.84
CA PHE A 179 8.79 5.93 0.63
C PHE A 179 9.44 5.32 -0.63
N LEU A 180 10.77 5.39 -0.76
CA LEU A 180 11.50 4.75 -1.86
C LEU A 180 11.31 3.23 -1.86
N SER A 181 11.36 2.58 -0.70
CA SER A 181 11.04 1.15 -0.57
C SER A 181 9.65 0.83 -1.10
N GLY A 182 8.65 1.65 -0.77
CA GLY A 182 7.30 1.52 -1.32
C GLY A 182 7.25 1.62 -2.84
N ILE A 183 8.02 2.53 -3.44
CA ILE A 183 8.14 2.65 -4.91
C ILE A 183 8.75 1.38 -5.51
N PHE A 184 9.84 0.86 -4.96
CA PHE A 184 10.46 -0.38 -5.48
C PHE A 184 9.51 -1.56 -5.37
N PHE A 185 8.75 -1.68 -4.27
CA PHE A 185 7.72 -2.71 -4.13
C PHE A 185 6.66 -2.61 -5.24
N MET A 186 6.18 -1.39 -5.53
CA MET A 186 5.20 -1.16 -6.60
C MET A 186 5.77 -1.48 -7.99
N ILE A 187 7.00 -1.04 -8.28
CA ILE A 187 7.69 -1.37 -9.54
C ILE A 187 7.79 -2.89 -9.69
N ASN A 188 8.15 -3.59 -8.64
CA ASN A 188 8.29 -5.04 -8.62
C ASN A 188 6.97 -5.75 -9.01
N LEU A 189 5.83 -5.30 -8.49
CA LEU A 189 4.50 -5.83 -8.86
C LEU A 189 4.13 -5.49 -10.32
N GLN A 190 4.49 -4.30 -10.82
CA GLN A 190 4.19 -3.89 -12.18
C GLN A 190 5.05 -4.64 -13.20
N VAL A 191 6.34 -4.85 -12.91
CA VAL A 191 7.23 -5.65 -13.77
C VAL A 191 6.68 -7.04 -14.00
N GLU A 192 6.14 -7.68 -12.97
CA GLU A 192 5.49 -8.99 -13.09
C GLU A 192 4.33 -8.96 -14.10
N ARG A 193 3.40 -8.04 -13.92
CA ARG A 193 2.22 -7.91 -14.79
C ARG A 193 2.59 -7.55 -16.23
N TRP A 194 3.50 -6.60 -16.42
CA TRP A 194 3.92 -6.16 -17.76
C TRP A 194 4.71 -7.24 -18.49
N SER A 195 5.54 -8.01 -17.79
CA SER A 195 6.26 -9.13 -18.38
C SER A 195 5.31 -10.20 -18.87
N ILE A 196 4.29 -10.58 -18.05
CA ILE A 196 3.26 -11.53 -18.46
C ILE A 196 2.51 -11.02 -19.68
N ALA A 197 2.02 -9.78 -19.64
CA ALA A 197 1.22 -9.20 -20.73
C ALA A 197 2.03 -9.11 -22.04
N LYS A 198 3.32 -8.72 -21.95
CA LYS A 198 4.18 -8.51 -23.13
C LYS A 198 4.67 -9.83 -23.75
N ILE A 199 4.99 -10.83 -22.91
CA ILE A 199 5.65 -12.06 -23.37
C ILE A 199 4.62 -13.17 -23.66
N LEU A 200 3.63 -13.34 -22.77
CA LEU A 200 2.61 -14.41 -22.88
C LEU A 200 1.27 -13.92 -23.43
N GLY A 201 1.10 -12.60 -23.53
CA GLY A 201 -0.14 -11.99 -24.01
C GLY A 201 -1.17 -11.68 -22.92
N THR A 202 -2.22 -10.98 -23.32
CA THR A 202 -3.28 -10.50 -22.40
C THR A 202 -4.15 -11.63 -21.86
N GLU A 203 -4.30 -12.74 -22.58
CA GLU A 203 -5.03 -13.92 -22.11
C GLU A 203 -4.33 -14.57 -20.92
N ALA A 204 -3.00 -14.73 -20.99
CA ALA A 204 -2.21 -15.26 -19.89
C ALA A 204 -2.28 -14.33 -18.66
N LEU A 205 -2.31 -13.01 -18.86
CA LEU A 205 -2.52 -12.05 -17.76
C LEU A 205 -3.91 -12.24 -17.12
N GLY A 206 -4.94 -12.54 -17.93
CA GLY A 206 -6.28 -12.91 -17.44
C GLY A 206 -6.24 -14.18 -16.58
N ASN A 207 -5.48 -15.20 -16.99
CA ASN A 207 -5.30 -16.43 -16.23
C ASN A 207 -4.51 -16.19 -14.92
N PHE A 208 -3.56 -15.26 -14.92
CA PHE A 208 -2.82 -14.84 -13.73
C PHE A 208 -3.67 -14.00 -12.76
N TYR A 209 -4.84 -13.51 -13.18
CA TYR A 209 -5.72 -12.70 -12.34
C TYR A 209 -6.10 -13.39 -11.03
N LEU A 210 -6.36 -14.72 -11.05
CA LEU A 210 -6.69 -15.48 -9.86
C LEU A 210 -5.55 -15.42 -8.81
N VAL A 211 -4.29 -15.53 -9.26
CA VAL A 211 -3.11 -15.43 -8.39
C VAL A 211 -3.00 -14.02 -7.79
N SER A 212 -3.19 -12.98 -8.63
CA SER A 212 -3.15 -11.58 -8.20
C SER A 212 -4.25 -11.27 -7.18
N LEU A 213 -5.47 -11.78 -7.40
CA LEU A 213 -6.60 -11.63 -6.48
C LEU A 213 -6.31 -12.32 -5.15
N PHE A 214 -5.84 -13.57 -5.20
CA PHE A 214 -5.48 -14.34 -4.01
C PHE A 214 -4.39 -13.63 -3.20
N ASN A 215 -3.32 -13.14 -3.85
CA ASN A 215 -2.26 -12.38 -3.20
C ASN A 215 -2.81 -11.11 -2.52
N THR A 216 -3.67 -10.35 -3.21
CA THR A 216 -4.28 -9.14 -2.66
C THR A 216 -5.13 -9.43 -1.43
N LEU A 217 -5.99 -10.44 -1.50
CA LEU A 217 -6.85 -10.84 -0.38
C LEU A 217 -6.02 -11.37 0.80
N SER A 218 -4.97 -12.15 0.52
CA SER A 218 -4.06 -12.67 1.55
C SER A 218 -3.28 -11.58 2.28
N LEU A 219 -3.10 -10.39 1.70
CA LEU A 219 -2.41 -9.27 2.36
C LEU A 219 -3.33 -8.43 3.26
N LEU A 220 -4.66 -8.60 3.22
CA LEU A 220 -5.59 -7.80 4.03
C LEU A 220 -5.36 -8.00 5.53
N ILE A 221 -5.25 -9.26 5.97
CA ILE A 221 -5.04 -9.59 7.39
C ILE A 221 -3.62 -9.20 7.85
N PRO A 222 -2.51 -9.51 7.15
CA PRO A 222 -1.19 -8.98 7.42
C PRO A 222 -1.14 -7.45 7.58
N ASN A 223 -1.78 -6.71 6.68
CA ASN A 223 -1.86 -5.25 6.78
C ASN A 223 -2.61 -4.80 8.04
N SER A 224 -3.69 -5.50 8.42
CA SER A 224 -4.43 -5.21 9.65
C SER A 224 -3.60 -5.48 10.89
N ILE A 225 -2.88 -6.60 10.94
CA ILE A 225 -1.94 -6.94 12.02
C ILE A 225 -0.84 -5.85 12.09
N ASN A 226 -0.28 -5.46 10.95
CA ASN A 226 0.72 -4.40 10.88
C ASN A 226 0.19 -3.08 11.48
N ASN A 227 -1.00 -2.67 11.12
CA ASN A 227 -1.61 -1.44 11.62
C ASN A 227 -1.83 -1.44 13.14
N ILE A 228 -2.03 -2.63 13.75
CA ILE A 228 -2.19 -2.77 15.21
C ILE A 228 -0.84 -2.73 15.94
N PHE A 229 0.16 -3.43 15.43
CA PHE A 229 1.41 -3.66 16.15
C PHE A 229 2.48 -2.62 15.83
N PHE A 230 2.56 -2.13 14.61
CA PHE A 230 3.64 -1.24 14.18
C PHE A 230 3.73 0.07 14.98
N PRO A 231 2.64 0.81 15.25
CA PRO A 231 2.71 2.00 16.11
C PRO A 231 3.20 1.68 17.53
N LYS A 232 2.78 0.54 18.08
CA LYS A 232 3.18 0.09 19.43
C LYS A 232 4.67 -0.28 19.47
N ILE A 233 5.19 -0.91 18.41
CA ILE A 233 6.61 -1.25 18.27
C ILE A 233 7.44 0.03 18.20
N ILE A 234 7.05 1.01 17.38
CA ILE A 234 7.74 2.31 17.28
C ILE A 234 7.76 3.00 18.64
N LYS A 235 6.61 3.09 19.29
CA LYS A 235 6.48 3.77 20.59
C LYS A 235 7.37 3.12 21.65
N SER A 236 7.23 1.81 21.87
CA SER A 236 8.00 1.09 22.90
C SER A 236 9.51 1.14 22.66
N TYR A 237 9.93 1.18 21.37
CA TYR A 237 11.34 1.36 21.02
C TYR A 237 11.86 2.76 21.37
N ASN A 238 11.10 3.81 21.03
CA ASN A 238 11.48 5.20 21.34
C ASN A 238 11.46 5.48 22.85
N ASP A 239 10.49 4.92 23.58
CA ASP A 239 10.39 5.04 25.05
C ASP A 239 11.49 4.21 25.77
N LYS A 240 12.30 3.45 25.02
CA LYS A 240 13.36 2.54 25.53
C LYS A 240 12.83 1.47 26.50
N ASP A 241 11.54 1.12 26.40
CA ASP A 241 10.92 0.04 27.18
C ASP A 241 11.19 -1.31 26.49
N ILE A 242 12.40 -1.85 26.72
CA ILE A 242 12.86 -3.09 26.08
C ILE A 242 12.00 -4.31 26.48
N PRO A 243 11.56 -4.49 27.73
CA PRO A 243 10.65 -5.57 28.10
C PRO A 243 9.34 -5.53 27.30
N LEU A 244 8.71 -4.35 27.22
CA LEU A 244 7.47 -4.15 26.46
C LEU A 244 7.68 -4.36 24.96
N PHE A 245 8.78 -3.83 24.41
CA PHE A 245 9.16 -4.01 23.01
C PHE A 245 9.26 -5.50 22.63
N LYS A 246 9.99 -6.31 23.43
CA LYS A 246 10.10 -7.75 23.21
C LYS A 246 8.75 -8.46 23.29
N LYS A 247 7.90 -8.09 24.27
CA LYS A 247 6.55 -8.65 24.41
C LYS A 247 5.68 -8.37 23.19
N ILE A 248 5.72 -7.13 22.68
CA ILE A 248 4.94 -6.73 21.51
C ILE A 248 5.42 -7.50 20.28
N ILE A 249 6.75 -7.62 20.05
CA ILE A 249 7.31 -8.39 18.92
C ILE A 249 6.89 -9.85 19.02
N LYS A 250 6.98 -10.48 20.19
CA LYS A 250 6.54 -11.87 20.39
C LYS A 250 5.08 -12.06 19.99
N ASN A 251 4.19 -11.19 20.47
CA ASN A 251 2.76 -11.27 20.17
C ASN A 251 2.48 -11.03 18.68
N ASN A 252 3.20 -10.09 18.07
CA ASN A 252 3.15 -9.81 16.64
C ASN A 252 3.56 -11.04 15.81
N THR A 253 4.69 -11.66 16.17
CA THR A 253 5.17 -12.88 15.50
C THR A 253 4.16 -14.03 15.61
N ILE A 254 3.56 -14.22 16.80
CA ILE A 254 2.52 -15.23 16.99
C ILE A 254 1.30 -14.93 16.11
N ALA A 255 0.86 -13.67 16.03
CA ALA A 255 -0.28 -13.29 15.21
C ALA A 255 -0.03 -13.59 13.71
N PHE A 256 1.14 -13.22 13.18
CA PHE A 256 1.52 -13.54 11.79
C PHE A 256 1.65 -15.05 11.56
N PHE A 257 2.25 -15.79 12.49
CA PHE A 257 2.39 -17.23 12.39
C PHE A 257 1.02 -17.93 12.38
N THR A 258 0.14 -17.57 13.32
CA THR A 258 -1.24 -18.12 13.38
C THR A 258 -2.00 -17.83 12.09
N TYR A 259 -1.92 -16.58 11.60
CA TYR A 259 -2.52 -16.23 10.31
C TYR A 259 -2.01 -17.11 9.17
N ASN A 260 -0.69 -17.30 9.05
CA ASN A 260 -0.10 -18.09 7.97
C ASN A 260 -0.49 -19.56 8.04
N VAL A 261 -0.58 -20.14 9.25
CA VAL A 261 -1.11 -21.50 9.43
C VAL A 261 -2.55 -21.59 8.94
N LEU A 262 -3.39 -20.63 9.33
CA LEU A 262 -4.79 -20.57 8.87
C LEU A 262 -4.91 -20.35 7.36
N LEU A 263 -4.04 -19.51 6.78
CA LEU A 263 -3.99 -19.27 5.34
C LEU A 263 -3.66 -20.57 4.58
N VAL A 264 -2.63 -21.30 4.99
CA VAL A 264 -2.22 -22.56 4.37
C VAL A 264 -3.33 -23.62 4.51
N LEU A 265 -3.89 -23.79 5.71
CA LEU A 265 -4.99 -24.74 5.95
C LEU A 265 -6.23 -24.37 5.14
N GLY A 266 -6.64 -23.09 5.15
CA GLY A 266 -7.79 -22.61 4.39
C GLY A 266 -7.61 -22.77 2.89
N THR A 267 -6.39 -22.48 2.39
CA THR A 267 -6.09 -22.65 0.95
C THR A 267 -6.10 -24.13 0.56
N SER A 268 -5.54 -25.01 1.37
CA SER A 268 -5.50 -26.45 1.04
C SER A 268 -6.86 -27.17 1.13
N THR A 269 -7.80 -26.66 1.93
CA THR A 269 -9.08 -27.33 2.19
C THR A 269 -10.28 -26.67 1.51
N LEU A 270 -10.31 -25.35 1.40
CA LEU A 270 -11.48 -24.58 0.97
C LEU A 270 -11.31 -23.87 -0.37
N PHE A 271 -10.07 -23.57 -0.78
CA PHE A 271 -9.82 -22.66 -1.90
C PHE A 271 -10.37 -23.21 -3.22
N GLU A 272 -10.17 -24.51 -3.50
CA GLU A 272 -10.69 -25.13 -4.71
C GLU A 272 -12.22 -25.03 -4.80
N ASN A 273 -12.92 -25.33 -3.71
CA ASN A 273 -14.38 -25.23 -3.64
C ASN A 273 -14.87 -23.80 -3.87
N ILE A 274 -14.15 -22.80 -3.30
CA ILE A 274 -14.47 -21.38 -3.49
C ILE A 274 -14.28 -20.97 -4.96
N VAL A 275 -13.18 -21.40 -5.59
CA VAL A 275 -12.91 -21.07 -7.00
C VAL A 275 -13.94 -21.71 -7.92
N VAL A 276 -14.31 -22.97 -7.69
CA VAL A 276 -15.36 -23.67 -8.47
C VAL A 276 -16.68 -22.92 -8.40
N LEU A 277 -17.03 -22.39 -7.22
CA LEU A 277 -18.30 -21.69 -6.99
C LEU A 277 -18.31 -20.27 -7.58
N ILE A 278 -17.22 -19.51 -7.42
CA ILE A 278 -17.19 -18.07 -7.73
C ILE A 278 -16.54 -17.80 -9.09
N PHE A 279 -15.51 -18.58 -9.46
CA PHE A 279 -14.68 -18.39 -10.65
C PHE A 279 -14.54 -19.67 -11.48
N PRO A 280 -15.64 -20.30 -11.95
CA PRO A 280 -15.59 -21.61 -12.61
C PRO A 280 -14.67 -21.66 -13.84
N ASN A 281 -14.50 -20.51 -14.53
CA ASN A 281 -13.61 -20.41 -15.69
C ASN A 281 -12.11 -20.43 -15.34
N HIS A 282 -11.75 -20.31 -14.06
CA HIS A 282 -10.36 -20.24 -13.59
C HIS A 282 -9.91 -21.50 -12.84
N ILE A 283 -10.66 -22.59 -12.87
CA ILE A 283 -10.32 -23.85 -12.15
C ILE A 283 -8.93 -24.35 -12.54
N LYS A 284 -8.59 -24.31 -13.84
CA LYS A 284 -7.27 -24.73 -14.36
C LYS A 284 -6.11 -23.88 -13.81
N ASN A 285 -6.39 -22.69 -13.30
CA ASN A 285 -5.38 -21.75 -12.82
C ASN A 285 -5.10 -21.89 -11.32
N ILE A 286 -5.78 -22.79 -10.61
CA ILE A 286 -5.62 -23.02 -9.17
C ILE A 286 -4.18 -23.44 -8.85
N CYS A 287 -3.55 -24.25 -9.71
CA CYS A 287 -2.18 -24.72 -9.53
C CYS A 287 -1.19 -23.56 -9.37
N TYR A 288 -1.39 -22.45 -10.09
CA TYR A 288 -0.51 -21.28 -9.99
C TYR A 288 -0.56 -20.63 -8.60
N VAL A 289 -1.72 -20.67 -7.93
CA VAL A 289 -1.87 -20.18 -6.56
C VAL A 289 -1.07 -21.04 -5.59
N TYR A 290 -1.09 -22.35 -5.76
CA TYR A 290 -0.28 -23.27 -4.93
C TYR A 290 1.22 -23.07 -5.12
N TYR A 291 1.70 -22.77 -6.33
CA TYR A 291 3.11 -22.41 -6.56
C TYR A 291 3.48 -21.05 -5.94
N TYR A 292 2.53 -20.13 -5.87
CA TYR A 292 2.75 -18.80 -5.31
C TYR A 292 2.60 -18.74 -3.78
N LEU A 293 1.82 -19.64 -3.17
CA LEU A 293 1.46 -19.66 -1.75
C LEU A 293 2.67 -19.65 -0.79
N PRO A 294 3.74 -20.47 -0.99
CA PRO A 294 4.90 -20.42 -0.10
C PRO A 294 5.53 -19.03 -0.04
N GLY A 295 5.59 -18.34 -1.19
CA GLY A 295 6.08 -16.97 -1.27
C GLY A 295 5.21 -15.99 -0.49
N ILE A 296 3.89 -16.09 -0.58
CA ILE A 296 2.97 -15.23 0.18
C ILE A 296 3.18 -15.40 1.69
N VAL A 297 3.29 -16.64 2.16
CA VAL A 297 3.55 -16.97 3.56
C VAL A 297 4.85 -16.33 4.04
N MET A 298 5.94 -16.51 3.29
CA MET A 298 7.24 -15.93 3.64
C MET A 298 7.22 -14.41 3.58
N ASN A 299 6.59 -13.82 2.54
CA ASN A 299 6.45 -12.38 2.41
C ASN A 299 5.66 -11.77 3.59
N SER A 300 4.57 -12.41 4.02
CA SER A 300 3.80 -11.93 5.18
C SER A 300 4.63 -11.95 6.47
N MET A 301 5.48 -12.96 6.68
CA MET A 301 6.37 -13.04 7.84
C MET A 301 7.46 -11.96 7.82
N THR A 302 7.86 -11.44 6.64
CA THR A 302 8.86 -10.35 6.56
C THR A 302 8.37 -9.06 7.20
N TYR A 303 7.05 -8.83 7.33
CA TYR A 303 6.49 -7.66 8.03
C TYR A 303 7.00 -7.54 9.48
N VAL A 304 7.15 -8.65 10.18
CA VAL A 304 7.69 -8.64 11.56
C VAL A 304 9.09 -8.05 11.58
N PHE A 305 9.93 -8.44 10.64
CA PHE A 305 11.33 -7.99 10.57
C PHE A 305 11.45 -6.56 10.09
N THR A 306 10.69 -6.18 9.07
CA THR A 306 10.68 -4.81 8.56
C THR A 306 10.15 -3.82 9.61
N GLN A 307 9.19 -4.19 10.45
CA GLN A 307 8.73 -3.38 11.57
C GLN A 307 9.83 -3.14 12.61
N ILE A 308 10.60 -4.18 12.97
CA ILE A 308 11.73 -4.06 13.90
C ILE A 308 12.80 -3.12 13.32
N LEU A 309 13.16 -3.31 12.06
CA LEU A 309 14.17 -2.48 11.38
C LEU A 309 13.70 -1.04 11.20
N ASN A 310 12.43 -0.84 10.88
CA ASN A 310 11.83 0.49 10.82
C ASN A 310 11.85 1.18 12.20
N ALA A 311 11.49 0.47 13.27
CA ALA A 311 11.52 1.03 14.62
C ALA A 311 12.94 1.45 15.01
N SER A 312 13.95 0.62 14.67
CA SER A 312 15.36 0.87 14.97
C SER A 312 16.08 1.79 13.97
N LEU A 313 15.35 2.41 13.03
CA LEU A 313 15.90 3.31 12.00
C LEU A 313 16.93 2.66 11.07
N LYS A 314 16.93 1.33 10.93
CA LYS A 314 17.77 0.61 9.96
C LYS A 314 17.16 0.65 8.53
N LEU A 315 16.71 1.83 8.12
CA LEU A 315 15.92 2.04 6.90
C LEU A 315 16.71 1.75 5.62
N ASN A 316 18.02 2.10 5.61
CA ASN A 316 18.88 1.84 4.45
C ASN A 316 18.98 0.35 4.11
N LEU A 317 18.95 -0.52 5.13
CA LEU A 317 18.97 -1.96 4.91
C LEU A 317 17.69 -2.44 4.20
N ILE A 318 16.54 -1.94 4.63
CA ILE A 318 15.25 -2.25 4.00
C ILE A 318 15.29 -1.83 2.53
N LEU A 319 15.70 -0.59 2.26
CA LEU A 319 15.82 -0.07 0.91
C LEU A 319 16.76 -0.91 0.03
N CYS A 320 17.94 -1.28 0.56
CA CYS A 320 18.90 -2.12 -0.17
C CYS A 320 18.31 -3.50 -0.51
N ILE A 321 17.59 -4.13 0.43
CA ILE A 321 16.95 -5.43 0.20
C ILE A 321 15.85 -5.30 -0.85
N ASP A 322 14.99 -4.28 -0.77
CA ASP A 322 13.89 -4.06 -1.72
C ASP A 322 14.41 -3.77 -3.13
N LEU A 323 15.48 -2.97 -3.24
CA LEU A 323 16.15 -2.67 -4.51
C LEU A 323 16.80 -3.95 -5.10
N LEU A 324 17.55 -4.70 -4.29
CA LEU A 324 18.17 -5.94 -4.73
C LEU A 324 17.11 -6.98 -5.14
N THR A 325 16.02 -7.08 -4.42
CA THR A 325 14.89 -7.97 -4.75
C THR A 325 14.29 -7.59 -6.10
N THR A 326 14.09 -6.30 -6.34
CA THR A 326 13.54 -5.81 -7.62
C THR A 326 14.49 -6.10 -8.78
N ILE A 327 15.78 -5.81 -8.62
CA ILE A 327 16.80 -6.10 -9.64
C ILE A 327 16.88 -7.61 -9.89
N SER A 328 16.96 -8.43 -8.83
CA SER A 328 17.01 -9.89 -8.95
C SER A 328 15.80 -10.43 -9.69
N PHE A 329 14.61 -9.90 -9.43
CA PHE A 329 13.40 -10.31 -10.12
C PHE A 329 13.46 -10.00 -11.63
N VAL A 330 13.85 -8.76 -12.00
CA VAL A 330 14.00 -8.36 -13.40
C VAL A 330 15.03 -9.22 -14.13
N VAL A 331 16.19 -9.45 -13.50
CA VAL A 331 17.26 -10.29 -14.08
C VAL A 331 16.77 -11.73 -14.25
N THR A 332 16.10 -12.29 -13.24
CA THR A 332 15.58 -13.69 -13.32
C THR A 332 14.53 -13.83 -14.42
N ILE A 333 13.62 -12.86 -14.58
CA ILE A 333 12.67 -12.83 -15.69
C ILE A 333 13.42 -12.81 -17.03
N GLY A 334 14.46 -11.98 -17.18
CA GLY A 334 15.29 -11.91 -18.39
C GLY A 334 15.98 -13.22 -18.70
N ILE A 335 16.52 -13.91 -17.70
CA ILE A 335 17.16 -15.21 -17.84
C ILE A 335 16.14 -16.27 -18.31
N ILE A 336 14.99 -16.38 -17.64
CA ILE A 336 13.95 -17.35 -17.98
C ILE A 336 13.42 -17.11 -19.41
N TYR A 337 13.26 -15.84 -19.79
CA TYR A 337 12.86 -15.46 -21.13
C TYR A 337 13.93 -15.89 -22.17
N HIS A 338 15.21 -15.65 -21.91
CA HIS A 338 16.30 -16.02 -22.80
C HIS A 338 16.39 -17.53 -23.06
N TYR A 339 16.09 -18.36 -22.03
CA TYR A 339 16.09 -19.82 -22.12
C TYR A 339 14.76 -20.42 -22.59
N ASN A 340 13.80 -19.62 -23.03
CA ASN A 340 12.46 -20.04 -23.47
C ASN A 340 11.64 -20.82 -22.41
N HIS A 341 11.92 -20.58 -21.13
CA HIS A 341 11.19 -21.18 -20.01
C HIS A 341 10.17 -20.24 -19.37
N PHE A 342 9.81 -19.15 -20.06
CA PHE A 342 8.88 -18.16 -19.53
C PHE A 342 7.44 -18.68 -19.60
N SER A 343 6.86 -18.96 -18.44
CA SER A 343 5.49 -19.43 -18.26
C SER A 343 4.89 -18.84 -16.99
N LEU A 344 3.55 -18.92 -16.82
CA LEU A 344 2.90 -18.50 -15.58
C LEU A 344 3.40 -19.29 -14.38
N GLU A 345 3.64 -20.57 -14.55
CA GLU A 345 4.19 -21.45 -13.52
C GLU A 345 5.58 -20.98 -13.07
N SER A 346 6.49 -20.76 -14.02
CA SER A 346 7.86 -20.31 -13.72
C SER A 346 7.88 -18.97 -12.98
N ILE A 347 6.99 -18.03 -13.33
CA ILE A 347 6.86 -16.75 -12.65
C ILE A 347 6.41 -16.93 -11.19
N CYS A 348 5.39 -17.76 -10.96
CA CYS A 348 4.88 -18.04 -9.61
C CYS A 348 5.96 -18.69 -8.73
N ILE A 349 6.71 -19.67 -9.26
CA ILE A 349 7.81 -20.32 -8.55
C ILE A 349 8.93 -19.34 -8.24
N VAL A 350 9.37 -18.54 -9.23
CA VAL A 350 10.42 -17.54 -9.04
C VAL A 350 10.03 -16.53 -7.97
N ARG A 351 8.79 -16.05 -7.99
CA ARG A 351 8.30 -15.13 -6.98
C ARG A 351 8.33 -15.76 -5.58
N SER A 352 7.91 -17.00 -5.48
CA SER A 352 7.93 -17.77 -4.24
C SER A 352 9.36 -17.94 -3.69
N ILE A 353 10.32 -18.27 -4.55
CA ILE A 353 11.73 -18.39 -4.18
C ILE A 353 12.30 -17.05 -3.72
N LEU A 354 12.05 -15.96 -4.46
CA LEU A 354 12.58 -14.65 -4.11
C LEU A 354 12.04 -14.16 -2.77
N TYR A 355 10.73 -14.29 -2.51
CA TYR A 355 10.16 -13.93 -1.22
C TYR A 355 10.73 -14.78 -0.08
N SER A 356 11.00 -16.06 -0.32
CA SER A 356 11.65 -16.93 0.66
C SER A 356 13.08 -16.48 0.94
N ILE A 357 13.86 -16.12 -0.08
CA ILE A 357 15.22 -15.59 0.08
C ILE A 357 15.19 -14.30 0.90
N VAL A 358 14.28 -13.37 0.58
CA VAL A 358 14.13 -12.10 1.32
C VAL A 358 13.79 -12.35 2.79
N PHE A 359 12.88 -13.28 3.07
CA PHE A 359 12.56 -13.68 4.43
C PHE A 359 13.81 -14.16 5.18
N PHE A 360 14.59 -15.08 4.61
CA PHE A 360 15.80 -15.60 5.25
C PHE A 360 16.88 -14.54 5.43
N VAL A 361 17.04 -13.61 4.49
CA VAL A 361 17.97 -12.48 4.63
C VAL A 361 17.61 -11.62 5.85
N TYR A 362 16.33 -11.23 5.99
CA TYR A 362 15.87 -10.49 7.15
C TYR A 362 16.01 -11.28 8.44
N PHE A 363 15.62 -12.55 8.44
CA PHE A 363 15.67 -13.43 9.60
C PHE A 363 17.10 -13.56 10.14
N PHE A 364 18.09 -13.93 9.30
CA PHE A 364 19.47 -14.06 9.70
C PHE A 364 20.08 -12.72 10.13
N TYR A 365 19.77 -11.64 9.42
CA TYR A 365 20.26 -10.32 9.83
C TYR A 365 19.77 -9.94 11.24
N ILE A 366 18.50 -10.14 11.54
CA ILE A 366 17.95 -9.79 12.86
C ILE A 366 18.51 -10.68 13.94
N ILE A 367 18.64 -12.00 13.73
CA ILE A 367 19.25 -12.89 14.72
C ILE A 367 20.68 -12.47 15.04
N LEU A 368 21.50 -12.22 14.02
CA LEU A 368 22.91 -11.85 14.21
C LEU A 368 23.08 -10.47 14.87
N ARG A 369 22.19 -9.55 14.59
CA ARG A 369 22.28 -8.16 15.07
C ARG A 369 21.29 -7.82 16.20
N TRP A 370 20.58 -8.80 16.75
CA TRP A 370 19.57 -8.58 17.79
C TRP A 370 20.06 -7.75 18.96
N LYS A 371 21.25 -8.09 19.50
CA LYS A 371 21.84 -7.33 20.62
C LYS A 371 22.15 -5.87 20.28
N SER A 372 22.49 -5.56 19.03
CA SER A 372 22.79 -4.19 18.58
C SER A 372 21.54 -3.39 18.21
N ILE A 373 20.41 -4.07 17.99
CA ILE A 373 19.12 -3.42 17.71
C ILE A 373 18.46 -2.99 19.03
N ILE A 374 18.67 -3.74 20.11
CA ILE A 374 18.04 -3.50 21.42
C ILE A 374 18.85 -2.53 22.31
N LYS A 375 20.13 -2.29 21.99
CA LYS A 375 20.92 -1.27 22.66
C LYS A 375 20.54 0.14 22.22
#